data_a47e0d5e2b7e9a43cce26ab0b7538f4f
#
_entry.id   a47e0d5e2b7e9a43cce26ab0b7538f4f
#
_cell.length_a   1.000
_cell.length_b   1.000
_cell.length_c   1.000
_cell.angle_alpha   90.00
_cell.angle_beta   90.00
_cell.angle_gamma   90.00
#
_symmetry.space_group_name_H-M   'P 1'
#
loop_
_entity.id
_entity.type
_entity.pdbx_description
1 polymer ?
#
loop_
_entity_poly.entity_id
_entity_poly.type
_entity_poly.pdbx_seq_one_letter_code
_entity_poly.pdbx_strand_id
1 'polypeptide(L)'
;MNFFFEKQIIINKNSTPNFIVTHEYQLPSSYKQKILKASIEGISKALDFLDITTYVANAMNEFDGTDRWQCICGYRDSFNITGPEEIGIAFNLGNFKFVVYK
;
A
#
# COMPACT_ATOMS: atom_id res chain seq x y z
N MET A 1 -1.85 -21.72 -3.11
CA MET A 1 -1.87 -20.26 -3.03
C MET A 1 -0.68 -19.78 -2.24
N ASN A 2 0.07 -18.86 -2.77
CA ASN A 2 1.38 -18.49 -2.22
C ASN A 2 1.40 -17.13 -1.52
N PHE A 3 0.24 -16.69 -1.04
CA PHE A 3 0.14 -15.38 -0.43
C PHE A 3 1.08 -15.24 0.77
N PHE A 4 1.09 -16.22 1.66
CA PHE A 4 1.99 -16.18 2.81
C PHE A 4 3.45 -16.21 2.41
N PHE A 5 3.77 -17.01 1.41
CA PHE A 5 5.13 -17.11 0.92
C PHE A 5 5.61 -15.77 0.40
N GLU A 6 4.77 -15.09 -0.38
CA GLU A 6 5.12 -13.78 -0.92
C GLU A 6 5.22 -12.70 0.16
N LYS A 7 4.36 -12.74 1.16
CA LYS A 7 4.49 -11.85 2.31
C LYS A 7 5.85 -12.00 2.97
N GLN A 8 6.28 -13.23 3.19
CA GLN A 8 7.56 -13.49 3.84
C GLN A 8 8.73 -12.98 3.02
N ILE A 9 8.65 -13.09 1.72
CA ILE A 9 9.68 -12.55 0.84
C ILE A 9 9.77 -11.04 0.96
N ILE A 10 8.62 -10.38 0.96
CA ILE A 10 8.57 -8.91 0.98
C ILE A 10 9.05 -8.35 2.31
N ILE A 11 8.66 -8.96 3.40
CA ILE A 11 8.94 -8.44 4.74
C ILE A 11 10.06 -9.21 5.44
N ASN A 12 10.95 -9.78 4.67
CA ASN A 12 12.14 -10.39 5.24
C ASN A 12 12.85 -9.35 6.11
N LYS A 13 13.01 -9.68 7.38
CA LYS A 13 13.50 -8.72 8.37
C LYS A 13 14.93 -8.27 8.15
N ASN A 14 15.67 -8.96 7.32
CA ASN A 14 17.04 -8.60 7.01
C ASN A 14 17.16 -7.78 5.71
N SER A 15 16.03 -7.42 5.11
CA SER A 15 16.03 -6.63 3.89
C SER A 15 14.89 -5.63 3.92
N THR A 16 15.11 -4.48 3.30
CA THR A 16 14.07 -3.47 3.13
C THR A 16 13.29 -3.79 1.87
N PRO A 17 11.96 -3.87 1.92
CA PRO A 17 11.17 -4.06 0.71
C PRO A 17 11.43 -2.94 -0.29
N ASN A 18 11.51 -3.28 -1.57
CA ASN A 18 11.62 -2.28 -2.61
C ASN A 18 10.34 -1.45 -2.66
N PHE A 19 10.49 -0.16 -2.42
CA PHE A 19 9.41 0.80 -2.47
C PHE A 19 9.66 1.73 -3.65
N ILE A 20 8.89 1.53 -4.72
CA ILE A 20 9.08 2.27 -5.96
C ILE A 20 7.79 3.00 -6.30
N VAL A 21 7.83 4.31 -6.18
CA VAL A 21 6.68 5.16 -6.50
C VAL A 21 6.56 5.27 -8.01
N THR A 22 5.38 4.94 -8.54
CA THR A 22 5.09 5.07 -9.97
C THR A 22 4.31 6.34 -10.28
N HIS A 23 3.44 6.77 -9.37
CA HIS A 23 2.67 8.00 -9.52
C HIS A 23 2.44 8.61 -8.15
N GLU A 24 2.51 9.95 -8.09
CA GLU A 24 2.27 10.66 -6.85
C GLU A 24 1.62 11.99 -7.17
N TYR A 25 0.59 12.38 -6.41
CA TYR A 25 -0.11 13.62 -6.65
C TYR A 25 -0.42 14.30 -5.32
N GLN A 26 0.17 15.47 -5.12
CA GLN A 26 -0.09 16.38 -4.00
C GLN A 26 -0.04 15.70 -2.61
N LEU A 27 0.89 14.78 -2.43
CA LEU A 27 0.98 14.01 -1.19
C LEU A 27 2.12 14.53 -0.31
N PRO A 28 1.80 15.06 0.88
CA PRO A 28 2.84 15.46 1.82
C PRO A 28 3.72 14.28 2.23
N SER A 29 4.97 14.59 2.55
CA SER A 29 5.96 13.58 2.91
C SER A 29 5.53 12.73 4.11
N SER A 30 4.91 13.33 5.11
CA SER A 30 4.42 12.61 6.28
C SER A 30 3.34 11.59 5.92
N TYR A 31 2.49 11.90 4.95
CA TYR A 31 1.46 10.99 4.47
C TYR A 31 2.07 9.83 3.71
N LYS A 32 3.08 10.11 2.89
CA LYS A 32 3.77 9.05 2.15
C LYS A 32 4.44 8.06 3.12
N GLN A 33 5.09 8.56 4.15
CA GLN A 33 5.71 7.70 5.16
C GLN A 33 4.66 6.86 5.89
N LYS A 34 3.53 7.45 6.24
CA LYS A 34 2.45 6.71 6.90
C LYS A 34 1.87 5.63 6.00
N ILE A 35 1.69 5.94 4.71
CA ILE A 35 1.18 4.97 3.75
C ILE A 35 2.13 3.79 3.62
N LEU A 36 3.42 4.05 3.50
CA LEU A 36 4.42 2.99 3.42
C LEU A 36 4.40 2.12 4.67
N LYS A 37 4.40 2.73 5.84
CA LYS A 37 4.36 2.00 7.10
C LYS A 37 3.09 1.15 7.21
N ALA A 38 1.93 1.72 6.91
CA ALA A 38 0.66 1.01 6.97
C ALA A 38 0.62 -0.14 5.97
N SER A 39 1.21 0.05 4.78
CA SER A 39 1.24 -0.99 3.76
C SER A 39 2.09 -2.18 4.21
N ILE A 40 3.25 -1.93 4.78
CA ILE A 40 4.11 -2.98 5.31
C ILE A 40 3.41 -3.72 6.46
N GLU A 41 2.81 -2.98 7.37
CA GLU A 41 2.07 -3.57 8.49
C GLU A 41 0.88 -4.39 7.99
N GLY A 42 0.16 -3.86 7.00
CA GLY A 42 -0.97 -4.57 6.43
C GLY A 42 -0.57 -5.89 5.80
N ILE A 43 0.52 -5.89 5.04
CA ILE A 43 1.05 -7.12 4.45
C ILE A 43 1.39 -8.14 5.53
N SER A 44 2.01 -7.70 6.63
CA SER A 44 2.45 -8.63 7.67
C SER A 44 1.30 -9.21 8.48
N LYS A 45 0.18 -8.50 8.58
CA LYS A 45 -0.94 -8.91 9.43
C LYS A 45 -2.09 -9.53 8.67
N ALA A 46 -2.20 -9.24 7.39
CA ALA A 46 -3.36 -9.60 6.59
C ALA A 46 -3.31 -11.04 6.12
N LEU A 47 -4.49 -11.59 5.86
CA LEU A 47 -4.64 -12.92 5.28
C LEU A 47 -4.82 -12.87 3.77
N ASP A 48 -5.33 -11.75 3.24
CA ASP A 48 -5.58 -11.58 1.81
C ASP A 48 -5.50 -10.10 1.43
N PHE A 49 -5.70 -9.81 0.15
CA PHE A 49 -5.62 -8.44 -0.35
C PHE A 49 -6.71 -7.54 0.21
N LEU A 50 -7.89 -8.08 0.45
CA LEU A 50 -8.98 -7.30 1.05
C LEU A 50 -8.58 -6.81 2.44
N ASP A 51 -7.98 -7.67 3.24
CA ASP A 51 -7.50 -7.29 4.56
C ASP A 51 -6.44 -6.20 4.48
N ILE A 52 -5.52 -6.30 3.52
CA ILE A 52 -4.48 -5.30 3.32
C ILE A 52 -5.10 -3.94 3.00
N THR A 53 -6.02 -3.91 2.03
CA THR A 53 -6.64 -2.65 1.61
C THR A 53 -7.44 -2.02 2.73
N THR A 54 -8.16 -2.82 3.49
CA THR A 54 -8.93 -2.35 4.63
C THR A 54 -8.01 -1.78 5.70
N TYR A 55 -6.92 -2.47 5.99
CA TYR A 55 -5.95 -2.01 6.99
C TYR A 55 -5.35 -0.67 6.60
N VAL A 56 -4.90 -0.54 5.36
CA VAL A 56 -4.25 0.70 4.90
C VAL A 56 -5.23 1.86 4.87
N ALA A 57 -6.43 1.64 4.33
CA ALA A 57 -7.45 2.69 4.27
C ALA A 57 -7.83 3.16 5.68
N ASN A 58 -8.03 2.23 6.60
CA ASN A 58 -8.37 2.58 7.99
C ASN A 58 -7.24 3.35 8.67
N ALA A 59 -6.00 2.93 8.45
CA ALA A 59 -4.84 3.61 9.03
C ALA A 59 -4.73 5.05 8.53
N MET A 60 -4.98 5.26 7.24
CA MET A 60 -4.92 6.60 6.67
C MET A 60 -6.10 7.46 7.13
N ASN A 61 -7.29 6.88 7.24
CA ASN A 61 -8.44 7.61 7.76
C ASN A 61 -8.22 8.06 9.20
N GLU A 62 -7.66 7.19 10.03
CA GLU A 62 -7.34 7.54 11.39
C GLU A 62 -6.27 8.64 11.47
N PHE A 63 -5.23 8.51 10.67
CA PHE A 63 -4.14 9.48 10.63
C PHE A 63 -4.61 10.85 10.17
N ASP A 64 -5.50 10.90 9.19
CA ASP A 64 -5.96 12.13 8.55
C ASP A 64 -7.27 12.68 9.17
N GLY A 65 -7.91 11.92 10.04
CA GLY A 65 -9.16 12.33 10.66
C GLY A 65 -10.33 12.38 9.68
N THR A 66 -10.38 11.45 8.73
CA THR A 66 -11.42 11.40 7.70
C THR A 66 -11.85 9.96 7.47
N ASP A 67 -12.86 9.76 6.63
CA ASP A 67 -13.31 8.43 6.19
C ASP A 67 -13.21 8.26 4.68
N ARG A 68 -12.36 9.05 4.02
CA ARG A 68 -12.37 9.18 2.56
C ARG A 68 -11.23 8.42 1.87
N TRP A 69 -10.28 7.88 2.62
CA TRP A 69 -9.16 7.17 2.02
C TRP A 69 -9.58 5.83 1.45
N GLN A 70 -9.04 5.51 0.28
CA GLN A 70 -9.26 4.26 -0.43
C GLN A 70 -7.92 3.60 -0.69
N CYS A 71 -7.93 2.28 -0.77
CA CYS A 71 -6.72 1.54 -1.11
C CYS A 71 -7.06 0.40 -2.06
N ILE A 72 -6.25 0.25 -3.11
CA ILE A 72 -6.30 -0.87 -4.04
C ILE A 72 -4.97 -1.58 -3.92
N CYS A 73 -4.99 -2.90 -3.83
CA CYS A 73 -3.77 -3.69 -3.71
C CYS A 73 -3.93 -5.00 -4.47
N GLY A 74 -2.87 -5.42 -5.12
CA GLY A 74 -2.82 -6.70 -5.81
C GLY A 74 -1.38 -7.04 -6.16
N TYR A 75 -1.20 -8.12 -6.92
CA TYR A 75 0.12 -8.45 -7.43
C TYR A 75 0.54 -7.44 -8.49
N ARG A 76 1.85 -7.19 -8.55
CA ARG A 76 2.45 -6.16 -9.39
C ARG A 76 1.97 -6.16 -10.83
N ASP A 77 1.80 -7.35 -11.41
CA ASP A 77 1.48 -7.50 -12.81
C ASP A 77 0.03 -7.88 -13.07
N SER A 78 -0.81 -7.87 -12.04
CA SER A 78 -2.19 -8.35 -12.15
C SER A 78 -3.17 -7.27 -12.57
N PHE A 79 -2.81 -6.00 -12.48
CA PHE A 79 -3.68 -4.92 -12.87
C PHE A 79 -2.88 -3.70 -13.29
N ASN A 80 -3.54 -2.80 -14.01
CA ASN A 80 -2.90 -1.63 -14.56
C ASN A 80 -3.78 -0.42 -14.28
N ILE A 81 -3.31 0.44 -13.39
CA ILE A 81 -4.04 1.65 -12.99
C ILE A 81 -3.10 2.84 -13.16
N THR A 82 -3.60 3.90 -13.74
CA THR A 82 -2.81 5.09 -14.04
C THR A 82 -2.48 5.92 -12.81
N GLY A 83 -3.10 5.70 -11.70
CA GLY A 83 -2.81 6.43 -10.48
C GLY A 83 -3.86 7.49 -10.17
N PRO A 84 -3.77 8.10 -8.99
CA PRO A 84 -4.78 9.04 -8.52
C PRO A 84 -4.71 10.37 -9.24
N GLU A 85 -5.86 11.00 -9.39
CA GLU A 85 -5.98 12.33 -9.99
C GLU A 85 -6.04 13.44 -8.94
N GLU A 86 -6.24 13.08 -7.69
CA GLU A 86 -6.26 14.01 -6.57
C GLU A 86 -5.12 13.65 -5.62
N ILE A 87 -5.36 13.71 -4.32
CA ILE A 87 -4.33 13.35 -3.36
C ILE A 87 -4.15 11.84 -3.36
N GLY A 88 -2.94 11.38 -3.57
CA GLY A 88 -2.69 9.96 -3.52
C GLY A 88 -1.35 9.53 -4.10
N ILE A 89 -1.15 8.22 -4.11
CA ILE A 89 0.10 7.63 -4.56
C ILE A 89 -0.16 6.23 -5.11
N ALA A 90 0.53 5.90 -6.18
CA ALA A 90 0.61 4.53 -6.69
C ALA A 90 2.06 4.09 -6.58
N PHE A 91 2.28 2.88 -6.07
CA PHE A 91 3.63 2.39 -5.86
C PHE A 91 3.67 0.88 -5.90
N ASN A 92 4.87 0.38 -6.14
CA ASN A 92 5.18 -1.05 -6.01
C ASN A 92 5.94 -1.26 -4.70
N LEU A 93 5.57 -2.29 -3.98
CA LEU A 93 6.22 -2.69 -2.74
C LEU A 93 6.51 -4.18 -2.85
N GLY A 94 7.75 -4.52 -3.22
CA GLY A 94 8.10 -5.88 -3.54
C GLY A 94 7.28 -6.40 -4.71
N ASN A 95 6.55 -7.49 -4.48
CA ASN A 95 5.70 -8.12 -5.51
C ASN A 95 4.29 -7.55 -5.54
N PHE A 96 3.99 -6.56 -4.71
CA PHE A 96 2.66 -5.98 -4.63
C PHE A 96 2.60 -4.61 -5.26
N LYS A 97 1.44 -4.27 -5.77
CA LYS A 97 1.15 -2.94 -6.28
C LYS A 97 0.01 -2.33 -5.46
N PHE A 98 0.19 -1.08 -5.07
CA PHE A 98 -0.77 -0.34 -4.28
C PHE A 98 -1.17 0.95 -4.98
N VAL A 99 -2.44 1.32 -4.82
CA VAL A 99 -2.90 2.68 -5.09
C VAL A 99 -3.66 3.14 -3.86
N VAL A 100 -3.20 4.22 -3.23
CA VAL A 100 -3.79 4.76 -2.00
C VAL A 100 -4.13 6.22 -2.27
N TYR A 101 -5.40 6.57 -2.07
CA TYR A 101 -5.90 7.90 -2.48
C TYR A 101 -7.15 8.29 -1.70
N LYS A 102 -7.50 9.55 -1.81
CA LYS A 102 -8.79 10.02 -1.30
C LYS A 102 -9.43 11.04 -2.23
#